data_0326f54cf0055bee91e09cd6818f7403
#
_entry.id   0326f54cf0055bee91e09cd6818f7403
#
_cell.length_a   1.000
_cell.length_b   1.000
_cell.length_c   1.000
_cell.angle_alpha   90.00
_cell.angle_beta   90.00
_cell.angle_gamma   90.00
#
_symmetry.space_group_name_H-M   'P 1'
#
loop_
_entity.id
_entity.type
_entity.pdbx_description
1 polymer ?
#
loop_
_entity_poly.entity_id
_entity_poly.type
_entity_poly.pdbx_seq_one_letter_code
_entity_poly.pdbx_strand_id
1 'polypeptide(L)'
;MRVGHGKPLVIVHGSLGSSESWLSVAILLANHFTCFVIDRRGYGRSGDSRNYVIEREYEDIEAVLTAAGKEVSLLGHSYGAICALGAATRTEITHLALYEPPLAVCGSVTGGALGDYRKAIESGDLDGALALGLNKFAGVTSEQIQALRKSPLWPEMVAWAPSWVREVEAIDQLGPNLNRYRDLLVPTLLLSGTLSPKYPLQDATQALGATLKNVQISRLEGQGHDAHSRAPTLVAERVAAFLSKI
;
A
#
# COMPACT_ATOMS: atom_id res chain seq x y z
N MET A 1 -7.41 12.14 7.40
CA MET A 1 -8.85 12.41 7.15
C MET A 1 -9.69 11.46 7.97
N ARG A 2 -10.87 11.87 8.48
CA ARG A 2 -11.77 10.99 9.26
C ARG A 2 -13.19 11.08 8.68
N VAL A 3 -13.80 9.92 8.39
CA VAL A 3 -15.18 9.84 7.87
C VAL A 3 -15.93 8.66 8.49
N GLY A 4 -17.25 8.79 8.64
CA GLY A 4 -18.13 7.71 9.10
C GLY A 4 -18.27 7.57 10.62
N HIS A 5 -18.90 6.48 11.01
CA HIS A 5 -19.18 6.10 12.41
C HIS A 5 -19.10 4.56 12.54
N GLY A 6 -18.94 4.08 13.77
CA GLY A 6 -18.78 2.65 14.07
C GLY A 6 -17.35 2.27 14.46
N LYS A 7 -17.01 0.99 14.29
CA LYS A 7 -15.67 0.47 14.66
C LYS A 7 -14.57 1.19 13.88
N PRO A 8 -13.43 1.50 14.52
CA PRO A 8 -12.36 2.23 13.85
C PRO A 8 -11.63 1.37 12.81
N LEU A 9 -11.37 1.97 11.65
CA LEU A 9 -10.58 1.40 10.56
C LEU A 9 -9.53 2.42 10.11
N VAL A 10 -8.26 2.09 10.26
CA VAL A 10 -7.15 2.90 9.72
C VAL A 10 -6.85 2.42 8.30
N ILE A 11 -6.74 3.36 7.35
CA ILE A 11 -6.45 3.09 5.93
C ILE A 11 -5.14 3.77 5.55
N VAL A 12 -4.20 2.98 5.01
CA VAL A 12 -2.83 3.38 4.65
C VAL A 12 -2.64 3.21 3.14
N HIS A 13 -2.46 4.33 2.42
CA HIS A 13 -2.26 4.35 0.97
C HIS A 13 -0.88 3.82 0.55
N GLY A 14 -0.74 3.47 -0.73
CA GLY A 14 0.51 3.03 -1.35
C GLY A 14 1.46 4.17 -1.72
N SER A 15 2.52 3.86 -2.46
CA SER A 15 3.41 4.84 -3.07
C SER A 15 2.67 5.73 -4.06
N LEU A 16 3.18 6.95 -4.30
CA LEU A 16 2.64 7.87 -5.29
C LEU A 16 1.14 8.18 -5.13
N GLY A 17 0.65 8.17 -3.88
CA GLY A 17 -0.74 8.43 -3.54
C GLY A 17 -0.88 9.24 -2.24
N SER A 18 -2.11 9.54 -1.88
CA SER A 18 -2.48 10.25 -0.65
C SER A 18 -3.76 9.68 -0.05
N SER A 19 -4.20 10.21 1.08
CA SER A 19 -5.48 9.87 1.68
C SER A 19 -6.66 10.06 0.71
N GLU A 20 -6.56 10.97 -0.25
CA GLU A 20 -7.60 11.25 -1.24
C GLU A 20 -7.84 10.07 -2.17
N SER A 21 -6.79 9.31 -2.51
CA SER A 21 -6.91 8.13 -3.39
C SER A 21 -7.81 7.02 -2.81
N TRP A 22 -7.99 7.00 -1.49
CA TRP A 22 -8.82 6.03 -0.77
C TRP A 22 -10.17 6.57 -0.29
N LEU A 23 -10.46 7.86 -0.57
CA LEU A 23 -11.67 8.52 -0.07
C LEU A 23 -12.95 7.84 -0.54
N SER A 24 -13.03 7.42 -1.80
CA SER A 24 -14.21 6.75 -2.34
C SER A 24 -14.52 5.44 -1.60
N VAL A 25 -13.50 4.63 -1.31
CA VAL A 25 -13.65 3.40 -0.52
C VAL A 25 -14.04 3.73 0.92
N ALA A 26 -13.41 4.74 1.53
CA ALA A 26 -13.71 5.15 2.90
C ALA A 26 -15.14 5.65 3.07
N ILE A 27 -15.68 6.40 2.09
CA ILE A 27 -17.08 6.86 2.10
C ILE A 27 -18.05 5.67 2.03
N LEU A 28 -17.75 4.67 1.20
CA LEU A 28 -18.58 3.46 1.09
C LEU A 28 -18.57 2.63 2.39
N LEU A 29 -17.47 2.63 3.13
CA LEU A 29 -17.32 1.96 4.42
C LEU A 29 -17.90 2.77 5.59
N ALA A 30 -18.14 4.07 5.42
CA ALA A 30 -18.47 5.03 6.48
C ALA A 30 -19.80 4.74 7.23
N ASN A 31 -20.69 3.94 6.66
CA ASN A 31 -21.94 3.53 7.32
C ASN A 31 -21.72 2.50 8.45
N HIS A 32 -20.56 1.83 8.47
CA HIS A 32 -20.26 0.75 9.42
C HIS A 32 -18.96 0.98 10.18
N PHE A 33 -18.08 1.82 9.65
CA PHE A 33 -16.75 2.07 10.19
C PHE A 33 -16.46 3.57 10.33
N THR A 34 -15.72 3.92 11.38
CA THR A 34 -15.04 5.21 11.45
C THR A 34 -13.70 5.06 10.75
N CYS A 35 -13.62 5.50 9.49
CA CYS A 35 -12.42 5.39 8.67
C CYS A 35 -11.45 6.55 8.96
N PHE A 36 -10.22 6.22 9.35
CA PHE A 36 -9.09 7.13 9.48
C PHE A 36 -8.17 6.92 8.28
N VAL A 37 -8.31 7.75 7.25
CA VAL A 37 -7.47 7.68 6.04
C VAL A 37 -6.29 8.62 6.25
N ILE A 38 -5.09 8.06 6.35
CA ILE A 38 -3.88 8.82 6.67
C ILE A 38 -3.13 9.22 5.40
N ASP A 39 -2.45 10.37 5.44
CA ASP A 39 -1.36 10.66 4.54
C ASP A 39 -0.08 10.12 5.18
N ARG A 40 0.64 9.25 4.48
CA ARG A 40 1.93 8.74 4.97
C ARG A 40 2.98 9.84 4.96
N ARG A 41 4.08 9.65 5.72
CA ARG A 41 5.20 10.60 5.72
C ARG A 41 5.71 10.86 4.29
N GLY A 42 5.93 12.14 3.96
CA GLY A 42 6.35 12.58 2.63
C GLY A 42 5.24 12.64 1.58
N TYR A 43 3.97 12.46 1.96
CA TYR A 43 2.81 12.51 1.08
C TYR A 43 1.71 13.41 1.63
N GLY A 44 0.90 13.96 0.72
CA GLY A 44 -0.28 14.74 1.05
C GLY A 44 0.04 15.90 2.01
N ARG A 45 -0.64 15.92 3.17
CA ARG A 45 -0.49 16.97 4.20
C ARG A 45 0.45 16.58 5.34
N SER A 46 1.03 15.38 5.29
CA SER A 46 1.97 14.93 6.31
C SER A 46 3.36 15.49 6.09
N GLY A 47 4.06 15.74 7.19
CA GLY A 47 5.48 16.09 7.16
C GLY A 47 6.35 14.96 6.65
N ASP A 48 7.64 15.24 6.51
CA ASP A 48 8.65 14.27 6.12
C ASP A 48 9.90 14.39 6.98
N SER A 49 10.79 13.39 6.87
CA SER A 49 12.09 13.38 7.54
C SER A 49 13.17 12.89 6.58
N ARG A 50 14.35 13.52 6.64
CA ARG A 50 15.52 13.10 5.84
C ARG A 50 16.03 11.73 6.26
N ASN A 51 15.86 11.35 7.52
CA ASN A 51 16.29 10.05 8.06
C ASN A 51 15.16 9.05 7.92
N TYR A 52 14.96 8.53 6.72
CA TYR A 52 13.95 7.55 6.44
C TYR A 52 14.46 6.13 6.71
N VAL A 53 13.68 5.40 7.49
CA VAL A 53 13.72 3.93 7.62
C VAL A 53 12.27 3.45 7.70
N ILE A 54 11.99 2.25 7.23
CA ILE A 54 10.61 1.74 7.16
C ILE A 54 9.94 1.65 8.54
N GLU A 55 10.71 1.44 9.60
CA GLU A 55 10.22 1.41 10.97
C GLU A 55 9.51 2.70 11.40
N ARG A 56 9.87 3.85 10.80
CA ARG A 56 9.17 5.11 11.04
C ARG A 56 7.75 5.12 10.49
N GLU A 57 7.50 4.41 9.39
CA GLU A 57 6.14 4.19 8.90
C GLU A 57 5.32 3.33 9.88
N TYR A 58 5.96 2.31 10.47
CA TYR A 58 5.30 1.49 11.49
C TYR A 58 4.92 2.33 12.72
N GLU A 59 5.85 3.15 13.21
CA GLU A 59 5.63 4.06 14.36
C GLU A 59 4.50 5.06 14.07
N ASP A 60 4.43 5.62 12.87
CA ASP A 60 3.34 6.54 12.48
C ASP A 60 1.99 5.82 12.51
N ILE A 61 1.93 4.60 11.96
CA ILE A 61 0.71 3.80 11.97
C ILE A 61 0.31 3.44 13.40
N GLU A 62 1.26 3.01 14.26
CA GLU A 62 1.03 2.72 15.68
C GLU A 62 0.45 3.93 16.42
N ALA A 63 0.97 5.12 16.15
CA ALA A 63 0.46 6.36 16.75
C ALA A 63 -1.00 6.62 16.33
N VAL A 64 -1.34 6.40 15.05
CA VAL A 64 -2.72 6.56 14.58
C VAL A 64 -3.64 5.48 15.13
N LEU A 65 -3.20 4.22 15.20
CA LEU A 65 -3.96 3.13 15.82
C LEU A 65 -4.29 3.45 17.28
N THR A 66 -3.31 3.94 18.02
CA THR A 66 -3.50 4.38 19.42
C THR A 66 -4.52 5.52 19.52
N ALA A 67 -4.42 6.52 18.65
CA ALA A 67 -5.34 7.66 18.62
C ALA A 67 -6.76 7.26 18.14
N ALA A 68 -6.89 6.25 17.31
CA ALA A 68 -8.18 5.73 16.85
C ALA A 68 -8.95 4.98 17.95
N GLY A 69 -8.27 4.48 18.96
CA GLY A 69 -8.90 3.90 20.16
C GLY A 69 -8.70 2.39 20.30
N LYS A 70 -9.76 1.68 20.68
CA LYS A 70 -9.75 0.22 20.88
C LYS A 70 -10.40 -0.51 19.71
N GLU A 71 -10.10 -1.79 19.56
CA GLU A 71 -10.68 -2.68 18.52
C GLU A 71 -10.50 -2.12 17.12
N VAL A 72 -9.33 -1.58 16.82
CA VAL A 72 -9.00 -0.96 15.53
C VAL A 72 -8.67 -2.02 14.50
N SER A 73 -9.25 -1.91 13.32
CA SER A 73 -8.85 -2.65 12.12
C SER A 73 -7.89 -1.82 11.27
N LEU A 74 -7.02 -2.49 10.51
CA LEU A 74 -6.00 -1.85 9.68
C LEU A 74 -6.10 -2.34 8.23
N LEU A 75 -6.15 -1.42 7.28
CA LEU A 75 -6.12 -1.68 5.84
C LEU A 75 -4.91 -0.98 5.22
N GLY A 76 -4.07 -1.72 4.54
CA GLY A 76 -2.95 -1.17 3.78
C GLY A 76 -3.00 -1.54 2.31
N HIS A 77 -2.52 -0.65 1.44
CA HIS A 77 -2.42 -0.85 0.01
C HIS A 77 -0.99 -0.71 -0.49
N SER A 78 -0.53 -1.62 -1.34
CA SER A 78 0.79 -1.53 -1.98
C SER A 78 1.90 -1.39 -0.93
N TYR A 79 2.75 -0.38 -1.02
CA TYR A 79 3.76 -0.10 0.01
C TYR A 79 3.12 0.15 1.39
N GLY A 80 1.97 0.82 1.45
CA GLY A 80 1.20 0.97 2.69
C GLY A 80 0.74 -0.37 3.28
N ALA A 81 0.58 -1.42 2.45
CA ALA A 81 0.30 -2.77 2.95
C ALA A 81 1.54 -3.40 3.61
N ILE A 82 2.75 -3.13 3.10
CA ILE A 82 3.98 -3.54 3.77
C ILE A 82 4.13 -2.82 5.12
N CYS A 83 3.85 -1.51 5.15
CA CYS A 83 3.88 -0.72 6.38
C CYS A 83 2.84 -1.22 7.40
N ALA A 84 1.63 -1.51 6.95
CA ALA A 84 0.56 -2.06 7.78
C ALA A 84 0.91 -3.46 8.33
N LEU A 85 1.50 -4.32 7.50
CA LEU A 85 1.98 -5.64 7.91
C LEU A 85 3.07 -5.54 8.98
N GLY A 86 4.03 -4.62 8.82
CA GLY A 86 5.07 -4.35 9.81
C GLY A 86 4.51 -3.82 11.13
N ALA A 87 3.59 -2.84 11.10
CA ALA A 87 2.93 -2.31 12.29
C ALA A 87 2.11 -3.38 13.03
N ALA A 88 1.42 -4.27 12.28
CA ALA A 88 0.63 -5.36 12.87
C ALA A 88 1.47 -6.40 13.64
N THR A 89 2.78 -6.48 13.41
CA THR A 89 3.67 -7.33 14.24
C THR A 89 4.05 -6.69 15.57
N ARG A 90 3.71 -5.42 15.79
CA ARG A 90 4.15 -4.60 16.94
C ARG A 90 2.98 -4.08 17.78
N THR A 91 1.78 -4.05 17.21
CA THR A 91 0.59 -3.46 17.85
C THR A 91 -0.62 -4.37 17.68
N GLU A 92 -1.40 -4.54 18.73
CA GLU A 92 -2.64 -5.30 18.67
C GLU A 92 -3.70 -4.58 17.83
N ILE A 93 -4.25 -5.31 16.87
CA ILE A 93 -5.36 -4.88 16.02
C ILE A 93 -6.38 -6.02 15.89
N THR A 94 -7.62 -5.71 15.54
CA THR A 94 -8.68 -6.74 15.42
C THR A 94 -8.64 -7.48 14.09
N HIS A 95 -8.37 -6.78 12.99
CA HIS A 95 -8.28 -7.32 11.63
C HIS A 95 -7.21 -6.59 10.83
N LEU A 96 -6.59 -7.31 9.91
CA LEU A 96 -5.64 -6.77 8.95
C LEU A 96 -6.13 -7.04 7.53
N ALA A 97 -6.27 -6.02 6.70
CA ALA A 97 -6.51 -6.16 5.27
C ALA A 97 -5.32 -5.62 4.49
N LEU A 98 -4.78 -6.40 3.58
CA LEU A 98 -3.62 -6.05 2.77
C LEU A 98 -3.96 -6.18 1.29
N TYR A 99 -3.89 -5.08 0.57
CA TYR A 99 -4.10 -5.09 -0.87
C TYR A 99 -2.75 -5.02 -1.59
N GLU A 100 -2.32 -6.15 -2.12
CA GLU A 100 -1.13 -6.35 -2.97
C GLU A 100 0.16 -5.71 -2.42
N PRO A 101 0.67 -6.16 -1.26
CA PRO A 101 1.99 -5.74 -0.79
C PRO A 101 3.08 -6.19 -1.76
N PRO A 102 3.90 -5.29 -2.34
CA PRO A 102 4.93 -5.64 -3.33
C PRO A 102 6.19 -6.17 -2.64
N LEU A 103 6.10 -7.32 -1.98
CA LEU A 103 7.23 -7.94 -1.28
C LEU A 103 8.22 -8.58 -2.27
N ALA A 104 9.52 -8.45 -1.98
CA ALA A 104 10.62 -8.91 -2.84
C ALA A 104 10.84 -10.45 -2.75
N VAL A 105 9.78 -11.25 -2.94
CA VAL A 105 9.78 -12.70 -2.70
C VAL A 105 10.56 -13.52 -3.75
N CYS A 106 10.71 -13.00 -4.96
CA CYS A 106 11.41 -13.66 -6.08
C CYS A 106 12.63 -12.87 -6.58
N GLY A 107 13.14 -11.94 -5.78
CA GLY A 107 14.25 -11.06 -6.13
C GLY A 107 13.91 -9.59 -5.92
N SER A 108 14.84 -8.70 -6.32
CA SER A 108 14.65 -7.25 -6.19
C SER A 108 13.45 -6.75 -6.99
N VAL A 109 12.61 -5.92 -6.38
CA VAL A 109 11.48 -5.25 -7.06
C VAL A 109 11.99 -4.20 -8.04
N THR A 110 13.15 -3.61 -7.76
CA THR A 110 13.76 -2.59 -8.62
C THR A 110 14.43 -3.17 -9.88
N GLY A 111 14.67 -4.50 -9.93
CA GLY A 111 15.22 -5.18 -11.10
C GLY A 111 16.56 -4.63 -11.59
N GLY A 112 17.34 -3.97 -10.71
CA GLY A 112 18.61 -3.34 -11.05
C GLY A 112 18.51 -1.91 -11.60
N ALA A 113 17.31 -1.36 -11.82
CA ALA A 113 17.11 -0.01 -12.34
C ALA A 113 17.17 1.10 -11.27
N LEU A 114 17.42 0.74 -10.00
CA LEU A 114 17.47 1.70 -8.89
C LEU A 114 18.54 2.78 -9.08
N GLY A 115 19.72 2.39 -9.58
CA GLY A 115 20.81 3.34 -9.83
C GLY A 115 20.47 4.39 -10.87
N ASP A 116 19.78 4.00 -11.95
CA ASP A 116 19.35 4.95 -12.98
C ASP A 116 18.20 5.84 -12.48
N TYR A 117 17.29 5.30 -11.67
CA TYR A 117 16.25 6.08 -11.02
C TYR A 117 16.85 7.17 -10.11
N ARG A 118 17.85 6.83 -9.27
CA ARG A 118 18.54 7.80 -8.42
C ARG A 118 19.22 8.90 -9.22
N LYS A 119 19.94 8.54 -10.29
CA LYS A 119 20.58 9.53 -11.17
C LYS A 119 19.57 10.51 -11.77
N ALA A 120 18.40 10.04 -12.21
CA ALA A 120 17.34 10.89 -12.71
C ALA A 120 16.83 11.86 -11.61
N ILE A 121 16.60 11.38 -10.39
CA ILE A 121 16.23 12.24 -9.24
C ILE A 121 17.32 13.29 -8.95
N GLU A 122 18.60 12.88 -8.89
CA GLU A 122 19.75 13.75 -8.58
C GLU A 122 19.97 14.82 -9.66
N SER A 123 19.68 14.49 -10.93
CA SER A 123 19.75 15.43 -12.06
C SER A 123 18.55 16.37 -12.14
N GLY A 124 17.49 16.16 -11.31
CA GLY A 124 16.25 16.93 -11.34
C GLY A 124 15.26 16.49 -12.42
N ASP A 125 15.53 15.40 -13.15
CA ASP A 125 14.60 14.81 -14.12
C ASP A 125 13.55 13.92 -13.39
N LEU A 126 12.68 14.60 -12.63
CA LEU A 126 11.66 13.90 -11.84
C LEU A 126 10.60 13.20 -12.73
N ASP A 127 10.27 13.78 -13.89
CA ASP A 127 9.34 13.19 -14.84
C ASP A 127 9.91 11.91 -15.45
N GLY A 128 11.17 11.94 -15.87
CA GLY A 128 11.88 10.77 -16.36
C GLY A 128 12.06 9.70 -15.28
N ALA A 129 12.40 10.11 -14.07
CA ALA A 129 12.46 9.21 -12.92
C ALA A 129 11.13 8.49 -12.67
N LEU A 130 10.01 9.24 -12.59
CA LEU A 130 8.69 8.64 -12.41
C LEU A 130 8.36 7.65 -13.53
N ALA A 131 8.59 8.03 -14.80
CA ALA A 131 8.32 7.16 -15.94
C ALA A 131 9.18 5.87 -15.90
N LEU A 132 10.46 6.00 -15.54
CA LEU A 132 11.38 4.87 -15.36
C LEU A 132 10.88 3.93 -14.26
N GLY A 133 10.52 4.48 -13.08
CA GLY A 133 10.04 3.69 -11.95
C GLY A 133 8.72 2.97 -12.26
N LEU A 134 7.74 3.65 -12.85
CA LEU A 134 6.48 3.05 -13.27
C LEU A 134 6.71 1.88 -14.22
N ASN A 135 7.63 2.02 -15.17
CA ASN A 135 7.95 0.94 -16.09
C ASN A 135 8.72 -0.21 -15.43
N LYS A 136 9.79 0.08 -14.68
CA LYS A 136 10.72 -0.93 -14.17
C LYS A 136 10.29 -1.56 -12.86
N PHE A 137 9.64 -0.80 -11.95
CA PHE A 137 9.26 -1.30 -10.62
C PHE A 137 7.79 -1.75 -10.58
N ALA A 138 6.91 -1.08 -11.35
CA ALA A 138 5.47 -1.37 -11.33
C ALA A 138 4.96 -2.08 -12.61
N GLY A 139 5.82 -2.29 -13.62
CA GLY A 139 5.45 -2.98 -14.85
C GLY A 139 4.45 -2.22 -15.74
N VAL A 140 4.33 -0.90 -15.56
CA VAL A 140 3.43 -0.06 -16.37
C VAL A 140 4.00 0.10 -17.78
N THR A 141 3.17 -0.12 -18.81
CA THR A 141 3.65 0.00 -20.20
C THR A 141 3.89 1.45 -20.61
N SER A 142 4.68 1.65 -21.67
CA SER A 142 4.95 3.00 -22.18
C SER A 142 3.68 3.72 -22.62
N GLU A 143 2.71 3.01 -23.19
CA GLU A 143 1.43 3.57 -23.61
C GLU A 143 0.60 4.02 -22.39
N GLN A 144 0.58 3.21 -21.33
CA GLN A 144 -0.08 3.56 -20.08
C GLN A 144 0.57 4.77 -19.42
N ILE A 145 1.91 4.85 -19.42
CA ILE A 145 2.64 6.02 -18.91
C ILE A 145 2.29 7.29 -19.71
N GLN A 146 2.22 7.20 -21.04
CA GLN A 146 1.80 8.34 -21.86
C GLN A 146 0.34 8.77 -21.58
N ALA A 147 -0.54 7.84 -21.25
CA ALA A 147 -1.89 8.15 -20.84
C ALA A 147 -1.92 8.82 -19.44
N LEU A 148 -1.14 8.32 -18.49
CA LEU A 148 -0.99 8.89 -17.15
C LEU A 148 -0.42 10.32 -17.18
N ARG A 149 0.52 10.62 -18.06
CA ARG A 149 1.07 11.98 -18.25
C ARG A 149 0.01 13.03 -18.60
N LYS A 150 -1.12 12.60 -19.19
CA LYS A 150 -2.25 13.49 -19.50
C LYS A 150 -3.23 13.62 -18.34
N SER A 151 -3.06 12.85 -17.29
CA SER A 151 -3.88 12.89 -16.09
C SER A 151 -3.55 14.11 -15.23
N PRO A 152 -4.54 14.74 -14.58
CA PRO A 152 -4.29 15.80 -13.60
C PRO A 152 -3.48 15.32 -12.38
N LEU A 153 -3.37 14.01 -12.14
CA LEU A 153 -2.57 13.43 -11.06
C LEU A 153 -1.06 13.40 -11.38
N TRP A 154 -0.66 13.47 -12.64
CA TRP A 154 0.73 13.32 -13.04
C TRP A 154 1.69 14.30 -12.37
N PRO A 155 1.40 15.61 -12.30
CA PRO A 155 2.30 16.57 -11.64
C PRO A 155 2.54 16.25 -10.15
N GLU A 156 1.51 15.76 -9.46
CA GLU A 156 1.61 15.38 -8.06
C GLU A 156 2.45 14.11 -7.89
N MET A 157 2.25 13.11 -8.74
CA MET A 157 3.07 11.89 -8.78
C MET A 157 4.53 12.20 -9.07
N VAL A 158 4.82 13.13 -9.99
CA VAL A 158 6.19 13.62 -10.29
C VAL A 158 6.82 14.23 -9.03
N ALA A 159 6.08 15.06 -8.30
CA ALA A 159 6.56 15.64 -7.05
C ALA A 159 6.91 14.59 -5.97
N TRP A 160 6.25 13.44 -5.99
CA TRP A 160 6.52 12.34 -5.05
C TRP A 160 7.59 11.34 -5.52
N ALA A 161 8.12 11.47 -6.73
CA ALA A 161 9.17 10.58 -7.22
C ALA A 161 10.39 10.50 -6.26
N PRO A 162 10.86 11.60 -5.61
CA PRO A 162 11.93 11.52 -4.62
C PRO A 162 11.58 10.71 -3.37
N SER A 163 10.30 10.64 -2.98
CA SER A 163 9.87 9.81 -1.85
C SER A 163 9.82 8.33 -2.22
N TRP A 164 9.48 8.02 -3.47
CA TRP A 164 9.33 6.64 -3.92
C TRP A 164 10.65 5.86 -3.95
N VAL A 165 11.79 6.50 -4.22
CA VAL A 165 13.10 5.82 -4.26
C VAL A 165 13.41 5.11 -2.95
N ARG A 166 13.19 5.77 -1.81
CA ARG A 166 13.46 5.21 -0.48
C ARG A 166 12.53 4.06 -0.12
N GLU A 167 11.30 4.07 -0.66
CA GLU A 167 10.31 3.02 -0.46
C GLU A 167 10.71 1.74 -1.20
N VAL A 168 11.06 1.84 -2.48
CA VAL A 168 11.51 0.66 -3.25
C VAL A 168 12.82 0.08 -2.70
N GLU A 169 13.72 0.94 -2.19
CA GLU A 169 14.91 0.52 -1.45
C GLU A 169 14.55 -0.27 -0.19
N ALA A 170 13.59 0.23 0.58
CA ALA A 170 13.14 -0.44 1.79
C ALA A 170 12.50 -1.81 1.48
N ILE A 171 11.74 -1.91 0.38
CA ILE A 171 11.19 -3.20 -0.09
C ILE A 171 12.33 -4.20 -0.37
N ASP A 172 13.32 -3.78 -1.12
CA ASP A 172 14.45 -4.65 -1.49
C ASP A 172 15.29 -5.04 -0.26
N GLN A 173 15.47 -4.12 0.71
CA GLN A 173 16.18 -4.37 1.98
C GLN A 173 15.42 -5.35 2.89
N LEU A 174 14.08 -5.34 2.88
CA LEU A 174 13.29 -6.34 3.61
C LEU A 174 13.58 -7.77 3.11
N GLY A 175 13.87 -7.91 1.81
CA GLY A 175 14.21 -9.19 1.18
C GLY A 175 13.09 -10.23 1.24
N PRO A 176 13.39 -11.48 0.82
CA PRO A 176 12.38 -12.51 0.57
C PRO A 176 11.92 -13.26 1.83
N ASN A 177 12.51 -13.01 3.00
CA ASN A 177 12.21 -13.78 4.20
C ASN A 177 10.89 -13.36 4.84
N LEU A 178 9.81 -14.05 4.51
CA LEU A 178 8.47 -13.84 5.07
C LEU A 178 8.26 -14.52 6.43
N ASN A 179 9.18 -15.38 6.91
CA ASN A 179 9.04 -16.08 8.19
C ASN A 179 8.89 -15.14 9.39
N ARG A 180 9.33 -13.89 9.26
CA ARG A 180 9.13 -12.83 10.26
C ARG A 180 7.64 -12.54 10.57
N TYR A 181 6.74 -12.92 9.67
CA TYR A 181 5.28 -12.72 9.79
C TYR A 181 4.51 -13.99 10.17
N ARG A 182 5.19 -15.15 10.23
CA ARG A 182 4.58 -16.47 10.45
C ARG A 182 3.77 -16.59 11.75
N ASP A 183 4.14 -15.82 12.77
CA ASP A 183 3.50 -15.87 14.08
C ASP A 183 2.43 -14.81 14.29
N LEU A 184 2.10 -14.05 13.24
CA LEU A 184 0.99 -13.12 13.23
C LEU A 184 -0.33 -13.92 13.25
N LEU A 185 -1.13 -13.72 14.33
CA LEU A 185 -2.38 -14.45 14.55
C LEU A 185 -3.63 -13.63 14.19
N VAL A 186 -3.48 -12.34 13.97
CA VAL A 186 -4.59 -11.47 13.59
C VAL A 186 -5.27 -11.98 12.32
N PRO A 187 -6.62 -12.05 12.29
CA PRO A 187 -7.34 -12.37 11.07
C PRO A 187 -6.91 -11.44 9.94
N THR A 188 -6.42 -12.01 8.85
CA THR A 188 -5.84 -11.27 7.74
C THR A 188 -6.57 -11.54 6.43
N LEU A 189 -6.96 -10.48 5.72
CA LEU A 189 -7.46 -10.52 4.35
C LEU A 189 -6.34 -10.08 3.40
N LEU A 190 -6.04 -10.91 2.40
CA LEU A 190 -5.22 -10.52 1.26
C LEU A 190 -6.11 -10.26 0.05
N LEU A 191 -6.08 -9.03 -0.48
CA LEU A 191 -6.75 -8.65 -1.72
C LEU A 191 -5.76 -8.71 -2.88
N SER A 192 -6.16 -9.28 -4.02
CA SER A 192 -5.34 -9.34 -5.23
C SER A 192 -6.19 -9.19 -6.48
N GLY A 193 -5.78 -8.29 -7.39
CA GLY A 193 -6.41 -8.12 -8.69
C GLY A 193 -5.99 -9.20 -9.67
N THR A 194 -6.94 -9.74 -10.45
CA THR A 194 -6.63 -10.78 -11.44
C THR A 194 -5.89 -10.24 -12.66
N LEU A 195 -5.92 -8.92 -12.87
CA LEU A 195 -5.18 -8.21 -13.93
C LEU A 195 -3.87 -7.57 -13.44
N SER A 196 -3.55 -7.71 -12.15
CA SER A 196 -2.28 -7.20 -11.61
C SER A 196 -1.08 -7.97 -12.13
N PRO A 197 0.10 -7.34 -12.25
CA PRO A 197 1.33 -8.05 -12.60
C PRO A 197 1.57 -9.27 -11.69
N LYS A 198 2.05 -10.37 -12.32
CA LYS A 198 2.36 -11.56 -11.56
C LYS A 198 3.40 -11.24 -10.48
N TYR A 199 4.55 -10.73 -10.87
CA TYR A 199 5.57 -10.24 -9.95
C TYR A 199 5.60 -8.70 -9.96
N PRO A 200 5.76 -8.03 -8.82
CA PRO A 200 5.86 -8.61 -7.47
C PRO A 200 4.51 -8.90 -6.79
N LEU A 201 3.35 -8.51 -7.37
CA LEU A 201 2.09 -8.37 -6.64
C LEU A 201 1.39 -9.70 -6.35
N GLN A 202 1.10 -10.50 -7.40
CA GLN A 202 0.39 -11.76 -7.20
C GLN A 202 1.27 -12.80 -6.51
N ASP A 203 2.56 -12.89 -6.88
CA ASP A 203 3.51 -13.82 -6.28
C ASP A 203 3.74 -13.50 -4.79
N ALA A 204 3.85 -12.21 -4.43
CA ALA A 204 3.97 -11.78 -3.03
C ALA A 204 2.70 -12.10 -2.23
N THR A 205 1.51 -11.85 -2.79
CA THR A 205 0.24 -12.19 -2.16
C THR A 205 0.14 -13.68 -1.90
N GLN A 206 0.51 -14.52 -2.86
CA GLN A 206 0.50 -15.97 -2.71
C GLN A 206 1.51 -16.47 -1.66
N ALA A 207 2.73 -15.96 -1.70
CA ALA A 207 3.77 -16.32 -0.75
C ALA A 207 3.40 -15.90 0.69
N LEU A 208 2.85 -14.70 0.86
CA LEU A 208 2.38 -14.23 2.16
C LEU A 208 1.19 -15.07 2.65
N GLY A 209 0.25 -15.42 1.76
CA GLY A 209 -0.88 -16.31 2.06
C GLY A 209 -0.44 -17.71 2.51
N ALA A 210 0.67 -18.22 1.98
CA ALA A 210 1.25 -19.49 2.42
C ALA A 210 2.00 -19.38 3.75
N THR A 211 2.37 -18.18 4.19
CA THR A 211 3.15 -17.93 5.40
C THR A 211 2.26 -17.67 6.62
N LEU A 212 1.19 -16.90 6.44
CA LEU A 212 0.29 -16.48 7.52
C LEU A 212 -0.63 -17.61 7.97
N LYS A 213 -0.87 -17.72 9.29
CA LYS A 213 -1.69 -18.80 9.88
C LYS A 213 -3.20 -18.56 9.78
N ASN A 214 -3.63 -17.30 9.87
CA ASN A 214 -5.04 -16.90 9.87
C ASN A 214 -5.32 -15.95 8.71
N VAL A 215 -5.43 -16.49 7.51
CA VAL A 215 -5.48 -15.70 6.27
C VAL A 215 -6.61 -16.15 5.36
N GLN A 216 -7.28 -15.16 4.74
CA GLN A 216 -8.21 -15.33 3.64
C GLN A 216 -7.68 -14.56 2.43
N ILE A 217 -7.67 -15.18 1.25
CA ILE A 217 -7.32 -14.51 -0.01
C ILE A 217 -8.62 -14.23 -0.76
N SER A 218 -8.82 -12.98 -1.19
CA SER A 218 -9.94 -12.57 -2.04
C SER A 218 -9.42 -11.98 -3.35
N ARG A 219 -9.80 -12.58 -4.46
CA ARG A 219 -9.47 -12.09 -5.80
C ARG A 219 -10.47 -11.05 -6.25
N LEU A 220 -9.98 -9.97 -6.83
CA LEU A 220 -10.76 -8.90 -7.45
C LEU A 220 -10.81 -9.17 -8.95
N GLU A 221 -11.84 -9.86 -9.40
CA GLU A 221 -11.99 -10.27 -10.79
C GLU A 221 -12.08 -9.09 -11.74
N GLY A 222 -11.29 -9.12 -12.83
CA GLY A 222 -11.23 -8.05 -13.83
C GLY A 222 -10.57 -6.75 -13.33
N GLN A 223 -9.93 -6.77 -12.16
CA GLN A 223 -9.29 -5.60 -11.58
C GLN A 223 -7.77 -5.76 -11.49
N GLY A 224 -7.06 -4.62 -11.50
CA GLY A 224 -5.64 -4.51 -11.27
C GLY A 224 -5.32 -3.87 -9.92
N HIS A 225 -4.10 -3.36 -9.79
CA HIS A 225 -3.55 -2.76 -8.57
C HIS A 225 -4.28 -1.48 -8.11
N ASP A 226 -5.02 -0.84 -8.98
CA ASP A 226 -5.73 0.42 -8.76
C ASP A 226 -7.25 0.25 -8.57
N ALA A 227 -7.74 -0.96 -8.19
CA ALA A 227 -9.16 -1.20 -8.00
C ALA A 227 -9.81 -0.30 -6.93
N HIS A 228 -9.06 0.19 -5.94
CA HIS A 228 -9.57 1.16 -4.97
C HIS A 228 -10.08 2.45 -5.63
N SER A 229 -9.56 2.81 -6.80
CA SER A 229 -10.00 3.96 -7.61
C SER A 229 -10.96 3.58 -8.71
N ARG A 230 -10.76 2.42 -9.39
CA ARG A 230 -11.55 2.00 -10.55
C ARG A 230 -12.84 1.25 -10.20
N ALA A 231 -12.82 0.52 -9.10
CA ALA A 231 -13.94 -0.30 -8.62
C ALA A 231 -14.08 -0.19 -7.09
N PRO A 232 -14.22 1.05 -6.53
CA PRO A 232 -14.21 1.28 -5.08
C PRO A 232 -15.31 0.49 -4.36
N THR A 233 -16.47 0.29 -4.98
CA THR A 233 -17.57 -0.50 -4.41
C THR A 233 -17.14 -1.95 -4.19
N LEU A 234 -16.50 -2.58 -5.17
CA LEU A 234 -16.03 -3.96 -5.04
C LEU A 234 -15.00 -4.10 -3.91
N VAL A 235 -14.06 -3.16 -3.81
CA VAL A 235 -13.05 -3.17 -2.73
C VAL A 235 -13.72 -2.97 -1.37
N ALA A 236 -14.63 -1.99 -1.24
CA ALA A 236 -15.35 -1.73 -0.01
C ALA A 236 -16.19 -2.95 0.45
N GLU A 237 -16.90 -3.60 -0.46
CA GLU A 237 -17.69 -4.81 -0.17
C GLU A 237 -16.80 -5.96 0.35
N ARG A 238 -15.64 -6.21 -0.28
CA ARG A 238 -14.72 -7.26 0.17
C ARG A 238 -14.14 -6.98 1.54
N VAL A 239 -13.75 -5.72 1.79
CA VAL A 239 -13.23 -5.28 3.08
C VAL A 239 -14.33 -5.36 4.15
N ALA A 240 -15.51 -4.81 3.90
CA ALA A 240 -16.63 -4.84 4.85
C ALA A 240 -17.06 -6.26 5.19
N ALA A 241 -17.21 -7.13 4.20
CA ALA A 241 -17.56 -8.54 4.41
C ALA A 241 -16.55 -9.31 5.25
N PHE A 242 -15.28 -8.93 5.19
CA PHE A 242 -14.24 -9.52 6.03
C PHE A 242 -14.28 -8.96 7.45
N LEU A 243 -14.36 -7.64 7.60
CA LEU A 243 -14.33 -6.97 8.91
C LEU A 243 -15.60 -7.20 9.75
N SER A 244 -16.70 -7.65 9.13
CA SER A 244 -17.98 -7.91 9.82
C SER A 244 -18.14 -9.34 10.34
N LYS A 245 -17.10 -10.18 10.24
CA LYS A 245 -17.16 -11.62 10.62
C LYS A 245 -16.92 -11.90 12.12
N ILE A 246 -17.18 -10.93 12.99
CA ILE A 246 -17.10 -11.08 14.47
C ILE A 246 -18.48 -11.14 15.05
#